data_1d1d53135bd44e8df5423834394d56d7
#
_entry.id   1d1d53135bd44e8df5423834394d56d7
#
_cell.length_a   1.000
_cell.length_b   1.000
_cell.length_c   1.000
_cell.angle_alpha   90.00
_cell.angle_beta   90.00
_cell.angle_gamma   90.00
#
_symmetry.space_group_name_H-M   'P 1'
#
loop_
_entity.id
_entity.type
_entity.pdbx_description
1 polymer ?
#
loop_
_entity_poly.entity_id
_entity_poly.type
_entity_poly.pdbx_seq_one_letter_code
_entity_poly.pdbx_strand_id
1 'polypeptide(L)'
;MQIVDGAKLTRPEKNVRICGHLVDAVWRAARLVVEVDGFTSHGHRHAFERDRRRDQELGAAGWRVIRLTFRQLRDEPLMVAAALAQALCPAA
;
A
#
# COMPACT_ATOMS: atom_id res chain seq x y z
N MET A 1 10.05 -5.60 -4.74
CA MET A 1 9.19 -4.94 -5.76
C MET A 1 10.06 -4.27 -6.80
N GLN A 2 9.86 -4.64 -8.06
CA GLN A 2 10.65 -4.09 -9.15
C GLN A 2 10.50 -2.56 -9.29
N ILE A 3 9.31 -2.05 -9.01
CA ILE A 3 9.06 -0.61 -9.09
C ILE A 3 9.93 0.15 -8.09
N VAL A 4 10.05 -0.38 -6.88
CA VAL A 4 10.90 0.23 -5.84
C VAL A 4 12.35 0.28 -6.30
N ASP A 5 12.86 -0.83 -6.85
CA ASP A 5 14.24 -0.90 -7.33
C ASP A 5 14.46 0.02 -8.53
N GLY A 6 13.54 0.02 -9.48
CA GLY A 6 13.65 0.85 -10.68
C GLY A 6 13.58 2.35 -10.39
N ALA A 7 12.80 2.75 -9.39
CA ALA A 7 12.66 4.14 -8.99
C ALA A 7 13.67 4.57 -7.93
N LYS A 8 14.53 3.66 -7.50
CA LYS A 8 15.54 3.91 -6.45
C LYS A 8 14.91 4.35 -5.12
N LEU A 9 13.73 3.83 -4.84
CA LEU A 9 13.04 4.08 -3.57
C LEU A 9 13.63 3.19 -2.48
N THR A 10 13.49 3.62 -1.22
CA THR A 10 13.85 2.80 -0.08
C THR A 10 13.03 1.51 -0.12
N ARG A 11 13.66 0.38 0.19
CA ARG A 11 12.97 -0.90 0.15
C ARG A 11 12.03 -1.04 1.36
N PRO A 12 10.79 -1.48 1.13
CA PRO A 12 9.86 -1.75 2.22
C PRO A 12 10.11 -3.11 2.85
N GLU A 13 9.57 -3.31 4.05
CA GLU A 13 9.37 -4.65 4.57
C GLU A 13 8.15 -5.24 3.87
N LYS A 14 8.21 -6.53 3.56
CA LYS A 14 7.12 -7.21 2.83
C LYS A 14 6.46 -8.25 3.70
N ASN A 15 5.15 -8.42 3.50
CA ASN A 15 4.37 -9.49 4.14
C ASN A 15 4.55 -9.51 5.65
N VAL A 16 4.39 -8.37 6.29
CA VAL A 16 4.50 -8.25 7.74
C VAL A 16 3.17 -7.88 8.35
N ARG A 17 3.03 -8.09 9.65
CA ARG A 17 1.80 -7.72 10.36
C ARG A 17 1.95 -6.34 10.98
N ILE A 18 0.96 -5.50 10.72
CA ILE A 18 0.84 -4.17 11.31
C ILE A 18 -0.54 -4.09 11.96
N CYS A 19 -0.60 -3.81 13.24
CA CYS A 19 -1.85 -3.76 14.01
C CYS A 19 -2.66 -5.06 13.85
N GLY A 20 -1.97 -6.20 13.75
CA GLY A 20 -2.62 -7.50 13.61
C GLY A 20 -3.05 -7.84 12.19
N HIS A 21 -2.85 -6.94 11.22
CA HIS A 21 -3.22 -7.17 9.82
C HIS A 21 -1.98 -7.48 8.99
N LEU A 22 -2.07 -8.52 8.17
CA LEU A 22 -0.99 -8.84 7.23
C LEU A 22 -1.05 -7.86 6.07
N VAL A 23 0.03 -7.12 5.88
CA VAL A 23 0.11 -6.12 4.81
C VAL A 23 1.17 -6.52 3.79
N ASP A 24 0.99 -6.08 2.53
CA ASP A 24 1.90 -6.47 1.45
C ASP A 24 3.24 -5.79 1.56
N ALA A 25 3.26 -4.51 1.89
CA ALA A 25 4.50 -3.76 2.05
C ALA A 25 4.32 -2.64 3.06
N VAL A 26 5.38 -2.30 3.78
CA VAL A 26 5.35 -1.22 4.75
C VAL A 26 6.69 -0.50 4.79
N TRP A 27 6.61 0.83 4.82
CA TRP A 27 7.75 1.70 5.13
C TRP A 27 7.51 2.27 6.52
N ARG A 28 8.14 1.70 7.53
CA ARG A 28 7.87 2.06 8.93
C ARG A 28 8.22 3.50 9.24
N ALA A 29 9.34 3.98 8.72
CA ALA A 29 9.77 5.35 8.99
C ALA A 29 8.78 6.38 8.44
N ALA A 30 8.15 6.07 7.33
CA ALA A 30 7.16 6.94 6.71
C ALA A 30 5.74 6.66 7.18
N ARG A 31 5.53 5.62 8.01
CA ARG A 31 4.21 5.18 8.44
C ARG A 31 3.29 4.91 7.26
N LEU A 32 3.83 4.26 6.23
CA LEU A 32 3.11 4.00 4.98
C LEU A 32 2.94 2.50 4.77
N VAL A 33 1.70 2.08 4.61
CA VAL A 33 1.32 0.71 4.26
C VAL A 33 0.84 0.71 2.81
N VAL A 34 1.29 -0.28 2.03
CA VAL A 34 0.82 -0.46 0.66
C VAL A 34 0.19 -1.83 0.55
N GLU A 35 -1.00 -1.86 0.00
CA GLU A 35 -1.77 -3.07 -0.26
C GLU A 35 -1.97 -3.23 -1.75
N VAL A 36 -1.79 -4.45 -2.25
CA VAL A 36 -2.02 -4.76 -3.65
C VAL A 36 -3.26 -5.63 -3.77
N ASP A 37 -4.28 -5.10 -4.41
CA ASP A 37 -5.55 -5.80 -4.57
C ASP A 37 -5.54 -6.62 -5.85
N GLY A 38 -6.06 -7.84 -5.76
CA GLY A 38 -6.19 -8.70 -6.93
C GLY A 38 -7.35 -8.28 -7.82
N PHE A 39 -7.45 -8.95 -8.96
CA PHE A 39 -8.50 -8.67 -9.95
C PHE A 39 -9.89 -9.06 -9.49
N THR A 40 -9.99 -9.81 -8.43
CA THR A 40 -11.20 -10.53 -8.10
C THR A 40 -12.07 -9.84 -7.07
N SER A 41 -11.86 -8.58 -6.83
CA SER A 41 -12.75 -7.85 -5.96
C SER A 41 -14.05 -7.59 -6.72
N HIS A 42 -14.83 -8.63 -6.89
CA HIS A 42 -16.14 -8.53 -7.54
C HIS A 42 -17.15 -7.92 -6.59
N GLY A 43 -16.85 -6.72 -6.08
CA GLY A 43 -17.83 -5.96 -5.36
C GLY A 43 -18.53 -6.70 -4.23
N HIS A 44 -17.90 -7.67 -3.62
CA HIS A 44 -18.49 -8.32 -2.46
C HIS A 44 -18.53 -7.32 -1.32
N ARG A 45 -19.73 -6.95 -0.93
CA ARG A 45 -19.96 -5.97 0.12
C ARG A 45 -19.17 -6.30 1.39
N HIS A 46 -19.12 -7.56 1.77
CA HIS A 46 -18.42 -7.97 2.98
C HIS A 46 -16.91 -7.73 2.90
N ALA A 47 -16.32 -8.03 1.74
CA ALA A 47 -14.90 -7.78 1.54
C ALA A 47 -14.59 -6.30 1.56
N PHE A 48 -15.45 -5.48 0.95
CA PHE A 48 -15.29 -4.04 0.92
C PHE A 48 -15.36 -3.45 2.34
N GLU A 49 -16.36 -3.84 3.13
CA GLU A 49 -16.50 -3.34 4.49
C GLU A 49 -15.35 -3.76 5.39
N ARG A 50 -14.87 -5.01 5.25
CA ARG A 50 -13.74 -5.51 6.00
C ARG A 50 -12.47 -4.70 5.67
N ASP A 51 -12.24 -4.41 4.39
CA ASP A 51 -11.09 -3.63 3.98
C ASP A 51 -11.18 -2.20 4.50
N ARG A 52 -12.37 -1.62 4.49
CA ARG A 52 -12.58 -0.28 5.03
C ARG A 52 -12.31 -0.23 6.53
N ARG A 53 -12.78 -1.22 7.27
CA ARG A 53 -12.54 -1.29 8.70
C ARG A 53 -11.06 -1.41 9.00
N ARG A 54 -10.37 -2.26 8.25
CA ARG A 54 -8.93 -2.44 8.36
C ARG A 54 -8.20 -1.13 8.11
N ASP A 55 -8.56 -0.40 7.06
CA ASP A 55 -7.95 0.89 6.77
C ASP A 55 -8.20 1.90 7.88
N GLN A 56 -9.40 1.89 8.46
CA GLN A 56 -9.73 2.76 9.57
C GLN A 56 -8.89 2.45 10.80
N GLU A 57 -8.69 1.18 11.10
CA GLU A 57 -7.86 0.76 12.24
C GLU A 57 -6.41 1.16 12.03
N LEU A 58 -5.88 0.97 10.83
CA LEU A 58 -4.52 1.39 10.50
C LEU A 58 -4.38 2.90 10.58
N GLY A 59 -5.34 3.64 10.04
CA GLY A 59 -5.33 5.09 10.08
C GLY A 59 -5.40 5.63 11.50
N ALA A 60 -6.22 5.02 12.36
CA ALA A 60 -6.32 5.41 13.76
C ALA A 60 -5.00 5.20 14.51
N ALA A 61 -4.21 4.22 14.08
CA ALA A 61 -2.89 3.93 14.65
C ALA A 61 -1.79 4.79 14.02
N GLY A 62 -2.12 5.72 13.15
CA GLY A 62 -1.17 6.65 12.56
C GLY A 62 -0.55 6.18 11.24
N TRP A 63 -1.10 5.16 10.62
CA TRP A 63 -0.59 4.64 9.35
C TRP A 63 -1.37 5.23 8.17
N ARG A 64 -0.65 5.50 7.08
CA ARG A 64 -1.28 5.86 5.80
C ARG A 64 -1.35 4.60 4.97
N VAL A 65 -2.43 4.44 4.19
CA VAL A 65 -2.63 3.24 3.39
C VAL A 65 -2.80 3.66 1.93
N ILE A 66 -2.03 3.05 1.04
CA ILE A 66 -2.19 3.19 -0.39
C ILE A 66 -2.58 1.82 -0.94
N ARG A 67 -3.69 1.78 -1.69
CA ARG A 67 -4.14 0.57 -2.36
C ARG A 67 -3.84 0.66 -3.84
N LEU A 68 -3.20 -0.38 -4.35
CA LEU A 68 -2.84 -0.49 -5.76
C LEU A 68 -3.47 -1.76 -6.32
N THR A 69 -3.74 -1.76 -7.61
CA THR A 69 -4.18 -2.97 -8.29
C THR A 69 -3.02 -3.60 -9.04
N PHE A 70 -3.11 -4.89 -9.30
CA PHE A 70 -2.11 -5.55 -10.16
C PHE A 70 -2.07 -4.90 -11.55
N ARG A 71 -3.22 -4.46 -12.05
CA ARG A 71 -3.28 -3.77 -13.34
C ARG A 71 -2.45 -2.49 -13.31
N GLN A 72 -2.56 -1.69 -12.24
CA GLN A 72 -1.76 -0.47 -12.12
C GLN A 72 -0.27 -0.79 -12.07
N LEU A 73 0.13 -1.80 -11.32
CA LEU A 73 1.53 -2.20 -11.25
C LEU A 73 2.07 -2.65 -12.61
N ARG A 74 1.26 -3.34 -13.38
CA ARG A 74 1.65 -3.86 -14.68
C ARG A 74 1.63 -2.76 -15.75
N ASP A 75 0.54 -1.99 -15.82
CA ASP A 75 0.27 -1.08 -16.94
C ASP A 75 0.68 0.36 -16.67
N GLU A 76 0.78 0.76 -15.41
CA GLU A 76 1.06 2.14 -15.03
C GLU A 76 2.18 2.23 -13.99
N PRO A 77 3.33 1.57 -14.22
CA PRO A 77 4.39 1.51 -13.21
C PRO A 77 5.00 2.87 -12.89
N LEU A 78 5.09 3.77 -13.85
CA LEU A 78 5.65 5.09 -13.59
C LEU A 78 4.72 5.92 -12.70
N MET A 79 3.42 5.82 -12.93
CA MET A 79 2.45 6.51 -12.09
C MET A 79 2.49 5.98 -10.65
N VAL A 80 2.59 4.66 -10.51
CA VAL A 80 2.70 4.03 -9.19
C VAL A 80 3.99 4.49 -8.50
N ALA A 81 5.12 4.46 -9.21
CA ALA A 81 6.39 4.89 -8.65
C ALA A 81 6.34 6.36 -8.20
N ALA A 82 5.71 7.22 -8.99
CA ALA A 82 5.55 8.62 -8.63
C ALA A 82 4.69 8.81 -7.39
N ALA A 83 3.59 8.05 -7.29
CA ALA A 83 2.72 8.12 -6.12
C ALA A 83 3.44 7.66 -4.85
N LEU A 84 4.22 6.58 -4.95
CA LEU A 84 4.99 6.09 -3.81
C LEU A 84 6.09 7.07 -3.41
N ALA A 85 6.79 7.62 -4.39
CA ALA A 85 7.84 8.60 -4.11
C ALA A 85 7.27 9.83 -3.41
N GLN A 86 6.13 10.30 -3.85
CA GLN A 86 5.46 11.45 -3.21
C GLN A 86 5.03 11.12 -1.79
N ALA A 87 4.49 9.93 -1.58
CA ALA A 87 4.05 9.50 -0.25
C ALA A 87 5.22 9.31 0.71
N LEU A 88 6.40 8.96 0.20
CA LEU A 88 7.60 8.75 1.01
C LEU A 88 8.38 10.03 1.25
N CYS A 89 8.07 11.10 0.53
CA CYS A 89 8.71 12.40 0.75
C CYS A 89 8.36 12.92 2.14
N PRO A 90 9.35 13.40 2.91
CA PRO A 90 9.04 14.04 4.18
C PRO A 90 8.15 15.25 3.96
N ALA A 91 7.19 15.46 4.85
CA ALA A 91 6.38 16.67 4.81
C ALA A 91 7.28 17.88 5.02
N ALA A 92 7.16 18.83 4.12
CA ALA A 92 7.94 20.06 4.21
C ALA A 92 7.49 20.91 5.39
#